data_e8cbbc68fa9447a013b196bdef898afb
#
_entry.id   e8cbbc68fa9447a013b196bdef898afb
#
_cell.length_a   1.000
_cell.length_b   1.000
_cell.length_c   1.000
_cell.angle_alpha   90.00
_cell.angle_beta   90.00
_cell.angle_gamma   90.00
#
_symmetry.space_group_name_H-M   'P 1'
#
loop_
_entity.id
_entity.type
_entity.pdbx_description
1 polymer ?
#
loop_
_entity_poly.entity_id
_entity_poly.type
_entity_poly.pdbx_seq_one_letter_code
_entity_poly.pdbx_strand_id
1 'polypeptide(L)'
;MKKQYLALSLLTPVLCSALTVEARTPKENKVTNREQPNVIIILADDLGYGDLECYGAKNVQTPNVNRLAGEGIRFTNAHTIAATSTPSRYSLLTGEYAWRRPDTDVAAGNAGMIIRPEQYTMADMFKNAGYNTCAIG
;
A
#
# COMPACT_ATOMS: atom_id res chain seq x y z
N MET A 1 18.75 76.13 39.63
CA MET A 1 19.68 74.97 39.61
C MET A 1 18.97 73.80 38.92
N LYS A 2 19.23 73.56 37.63
CA LYS A 2 18.66 72.42 36.84
C LYS A 2 19.74 71.37 36.76
N LYS A 3 19.49 70.18 37.32
CA LYS A 3 20.36 69.03 37.17
C LYS A 3 20.02 68.33 35.84
N GLN A 4 21.00 68.26 34.95
CA GLN A 4 20.92 67.43 33.70
C GLN A 4 21.39 66.03 34.04
N TYR A 5 20.58 65.04 33.74
CA TYR A 5 20.96 63.64 33.76
C TYR A 5 21.37 63.20 32.35
N LEU A 6 22.63 62.85 32.22
CA LEU A 6 23.20 62.26 31.00
C LEU A 6 22.86 60.79 30.94
N ALA A 7 21.98 60.40 30.01
CA ALA A 7 21.69 58.99 29.77
C ALA A 7 22.69 58.44 28.74
N LEU A 8 23.56 57.56 29.19
CA LEU A 8 24.51 56.84 28.36
C LEU A 8 23.81 55.57 27.84
N SER A 9 23.35 55.58 26.57
CA SER A 9 22.79 54.41 25.91
C SER A 9 23.91 53.59 25.28
N LEU A 10 24.18 52.42 25.91
CA LEU A 10 25.03 51.39 25.35
C LEU A 10 24.24 50.64 24.25
N LEU A 11 24.49 50.94 22.99
CA LEU A 11 24.05 50.12 21.87
C LEU A 11 24.99 48.92 21.75
N THR A 12 24.54 47.75 22.15
CA THR A 12 25.19 46.49 21.81
C THR A 12 24.68 46.03 20.44
N PRO A 13 25.53 45.82 19.42
CA PRO A 13 25.10 45.20 18.18
C PRO A 13 24.83 43.71 18.41
N VAL A 14 23.57 43.29 18.31
CA VAL A 14 23.20 41.88 18.22
C VAL A 14 23.66 41.38 16.87
N LEU A 15 24.70 40.57 16.87
CA LEU A 15 25.19 39.85 15.69
C LEU A 15 24.19 38.76 15.35
N CYS A 16 23.25 39.03 14.44
CA CYS A 16 22.32 38.08 13.90
C CYS A 16 23.08 37.18 12.91
N SER A 17 23.58 36.04 13.36
CA SER A 17 24.10 34.98 12.48
C SER A 17 22.96 34.38 11.73
N ALA A 18 22.77 34.77 10.47
CA ALA A 18 21.85 34.11 9.55
C ALA A 18 22.34 32.69 9.29
N LEU A 19 21.69 31.71 9.94
CA LEU A 19 21.81 30.31 9.56
C LEU A 19 21.13 30.13 8.19
N THR A 20 21.93 30.14 7.14
CA THR A 20 21.48 29.70 5.81
C THR A 20 21.16 28.21 5.87
N VAL A 21 19.89 27.88 6.01
CA VAL A 21 19.41 26.52 5.77
C VAL A 21 19.52 26.28 4.28
N GLU A 22 20.56 25.60 3.84
CA GLU A 22 20.62 25.05 2.49
C GLU A 22 19.46 24.07 2.32
N ALA A 23 18.46 24.48 1.57
CA ALA A 23 17.41 23.58 1.13
C ALA A 23 18.09 22.49 0.27
N ARG A 24 18.25 21.29 0.86
CA ARG A 24 18.65 20.10 0.08
C ARG A 24 17.55 19.86 -0.95
N THR A 25 17.81 20.22 -2.19
CA THR A 25 17.01 19.75 -3.33
C THR A 25 16.93 18.22 -3.25
N PRO A 26 15.73 17.61 -3.30
CA PRO A 26 15.62 16.17 -3.38
C PRO A 26 16.47 15.70 -4.57
N LYS A 27 17.44 14.82 -4.32
CA LYS A 27 18.14 14.14 -5.41
C LYS A 27 17.08 13.47 -6.25
N GLU A 28 16.92 13.96 -7.46
CA GLU A 28 16.14 13.30 -8.50
C GLU A 28 16.68 11.87 -8.59
N ASN A 29 15.93 10.92 -8.01
CA ASN A 29 16.27 9.51 -8.18
C ASN A 29 16.14 9.24 -9.68
N LYS A 30 17.26 9.23 -10.40
CA LYS A 30 17.34 8.63 -11.72
C LYS A 30 16.69 7.25 -11.57
N VAL A 31 15.46 7.11 -12.06
CA VAL A 31 14.81 5.82 -12.24
C VAL A 31 15.75 5.06 -13.16
N THR A 32 16.65 4.27 -12.57
CA THR A 32 17.41 3.28 -13.32
C THR A 32 16.35 2.46 -14.05
N ASN A 33 16.55 2.23 -15.32
CA ASN A 33 15.68 1.42 -16.19
C ASN A 33 15.63 -0.01 -15.61
N ARG A 34 14.89 -0.19 -14.50
CA ARG A 34 14.61 -1.49 -13.91
C ARG A 34 13.55 -2.10 -14.81
N GLU A 35 13.90 -3.20 -15.43
CA GLU A 35 12.91 -4.03 -16.10
C GLU A 35 11.76 -4.25 -15.12
N GLN A 36 10.56 -3.92 -15.57
CA GLN A 36 9.36 -4.08 -14.73
C GLN A 36 9.13 -5.58 -14.53
N PRO A 37 9.09 -6.09 -13.28
CA PRO A 37 8.87 -7.51 -13.05
C PRO A 37 7.45 -7.90 -13.46
N ASN A 38 7.26 -9.12 -13.93
CA ASN A 38 5.93 -9.68 -14.07
C ASN A 38 5.28 -9.85 -12.69
N VAL A 39 3.99 -9.56 -12.60
CA VAL A 39 3.21 -9.66 -11.36
C VAL A 39 2.11 -10.70 -11.54
N ILE A 40 2.11 -11.73 -10.71
CA ILE A 40 1.09 -12.78 -10.67
C ILE A 40 0.46 -12.76 -9.28
N ILE A 41 -0.85 -12.59 -9.23
CA ILE A 41 -1.64 -12.66 -8.00
C ILE A 41 -2.47 -13.94 -8.04
N ILE A 42 -2.26 -14.80 -7.06
CA ILE A 42 -3.02 -16.04 -6.89
C ILE A 42 -3.90 -15.88 -5.65
N LEU A 43 -5.20 -15.81 -5.85
CA LEU A 43 -6.19 -15.77 -4.78
C LEU A 43 -6.87 -17.14 -4.69
N ALA A 44 -6.59 -17.86 -3.60
CA ALA A 44 -7.26 -19.12 -3.31
C ALA A 44 -8.63 -18.85 -2.67
N ASP A 45 -9.64 -19.59 -3.11
CA ASP A 45 -11.00 -19.53 -2.56
C ASP A 45 -11.13 -20.52 -1.40
N ASP A 46 -11.73 -20.06 -0.31
CA ASP A 46 -12.00 -20.85 0.92
C ASP A 46 -10.77 -21.58 1.52
N LEU A 47 -9.57 -21.04 1.32
CA LEU A 47 -8.34 -21.60 1.90
C LEU A 47 -8.08 -20.98 3.28
N GLY A 48 -8.08 -21.83 4.31
CA GLY A 48 -7.77 -21.42 5.68
C GLY A 48 -6.25 -21.27 5.93
N TYR A 49 -5.90 -20.50 6.95
CA TYR A 49 -4.50 -20.26 7.34
C TYR A 49 -3.74 -21.58 7.60
N GLY A 50 -4.39 -22.56 8.24
CA GLY A 50 -3.79 -23.86 8.59
C GLY A 50 -3.83 -24.91 7.49
N ASP A 51 -4.28 -24.60 6.27
CA ASP A 51 -4.46 -25.57 5.20
C ASP A 51 -3.20 -25.79 4.34
N LEU A 52 -2.17 -24.99 4.56
CA LEU A 52 -0.88 -25.10 3.86
C LEU A 52 0.21 -25.64 4.80
N GLU A 53 1.10 -26.51 4.31
CA GLU A 53 2.20 -27.05 5.11
C GLU A 53 3.11 -25.95 5.69
N CYS A 54 3.42 -24.92 4.92
CA CYS A 54 4.24 -23.79 5.38
C CYS A 54 3.60 -23.01 6.53
N TYR A 55 2.31 -23.22 6.80
CA TYR A 55 1.56 -22.70 7.95
C TYR A 55 1.15 -23.77 8.96
N GLY A 56 1.60 -25.01 8.80
CA GLY A 56 1.45 -26.07 9.80
C GLY A 56 0.44 -27.16 9.46
N ALA A 57 -0.10 -27.21 8.24
CA ALA A 57 -0.92 -28.35 7.80
C ALA A 57 -0.13 -29.65 7.90
N LYS A 58 -0.77 -30.70 8.44
CA LYS A 58 -0.14 -32.03 8.61
C LYS A 58 -0.67 -33.07 7.63
N ASN A 59 -1.89 -32.89 7.15
CA ASN A 59 -2.61 -33.88 6.35
C ASN A 59 -2.66 -33.56 4.85
N VAL A 60 -2.13 -32.42 4.46
CA VAL A 60 -2.09 -31.95 3.07
C VAL A 60 -0.66 -31.59 2.72
N GLN A 61 -0.18 -32.06 1.58
CA GLN A 61 1.15 -31.73 1.09
C GLN A 61 1.06 -30.60 0.05
N THR A 62 1.81 -29.53 0.28
CA THR A 62 1.83 -28.34 -0.60
C THR A 62 3.26 -27.96 -1.03
N PRO A 63 4.01 -28.86 -1.69
CA PRO A 63 5.44 -28.69 -1.94
C PRO A 63 5.78 -27.45 -2.77
N ASN A 64 4.94 -27.09 -3.75
CA ASN A 64 5.16 -25.90 -4.56
C ASN A 64 4.95 -24.60 -3.79
N VAL A 65 3.95 -24.56 -2.90
CA VAL A 65 3.71 -23.42 -2.01
C VAL A 65 4.80 -23.33 -0.96
N ASN A 66 5.26 -24.45 -0.43
CA ASN A 66 6.39 -24.51 0.51
C ASN A 66 7.67 -23.93 -0.13
N ARG A 67 7.95 -24.29 -1.40
CA ARG A 67 9.08 -23.74 -2.14
C ARG A 67 8.96 -22.23 -2.29
N LEU A 68 7.79 -21.74 -2.72
CA LEU A 68 7.53 -20.32 -2.85
C LEU A 68 7.71 -19.57 -1.52
N ALA A 69 7.22 -20.16 -0.42
CA ALA A 69 7.38 -19.59 0.91
C ALA A 69 8.83 -19.57 1.39
N GLY A 70 9.65 -20.55 0.96
CA GLY A 70 11.09 -20.61 1.27
C GLY A 70 11.94 -19.66 0.44
N GLU A 71 11.53 -19.36 -0.78
CA GLU A 71 12.24 -18.46 -1.72
C GLU A 71 11.80 -16.99 -1.56
N GLY A 72 10.68 -16.74 -0.88
CA GLY A 72 10.08 -15.42 -0.75
C GLY A 72 9.82 -14.97 0.68
N ILE A 73 8.82 -14.13 0.86
CA ILE A 73 8.39 -13.63 2.16
C ILE A 73 7.10 -14.33 2.58
N ARG A 74 7.11 -14.94 3.75
CA ARG A 74 5.95 -15.55 4.38
C ARG A 74 5.41 -14.66 5.50
N PHE A 75 4.18 -14.20 5.36
CA PHE A 75 3.50 -13.40 6.38
C PHE A 75 2.83 -14.32 7.41
N THR A 76 3.18 -14.16 8.67
CA THR A 76 2.62 -14.96 9.79
C THR A 76 1.41 -14.33 10.44
N ASN A 77 1.13 -13.07 10.14
CA ASN A 77 0.00 -12.33 10.70
C ASN A 77 -0.60 -11.38 9.64
N ALA A 78 -0.95 -11.92 8.48
CA ALA A 78 -1.67 -11.19 7.44
C ALA A 78 -3.14 -11.60 7.45
N HIS A 79 -4.02 -10.64 7.29
CA HIS A 79 -5.47 -10.85 7.30
C HIS A 79 -6.07 -10.31 6.03
N THR A 80 -7.06 -11.03 5.50
CA THR A 80 -7.94 -10.50 4.46
C THR A 80 -8.84 -9.41 5.05
N ILE A 81 -9.32 -8.51 4.20
CA ILE A 81 -10.17 -7.40 4.65
C ILE A 81 -11.55 -7.87 5.10
N ALA A 82 -12.03 -9.01 4.58
CA ALA A 82 -13.27 -9.63 4.95
C ALA A 82 -13.13 -11.16 4.98
N ALA A 83 -14.01 -11.82 5.73
CA ALA A 83 -14.00 -13.28 5.85
C ALA A 83 -14.65 -14.01 4.66
N THR A 84 -15.33 -13.28 3.77
CA THR A 84 -16.12 -13.84 2.67
C THR A 84 -15.64 -13.34 1.30
N SER A 85 -16.01 -14.07 0.26
CA SER A 85 -15.46 -13.93 -1.09
C SER A 85 -15.68 -12.54 -1.70
N THR A 86 -16.93 -12.12 -1.91
CA THR A 86 -17.24 -10.87 -2.62
C THR A 86 -16.57 -9.64 -2.00
N PRO A 87 -16.70 -9.37 -0.68
CA PRO A 87 -16.09 -8.19 -0.08
C PRO A 87 -14.56 -8.25 -0.10
N SER A 88 -13.95 -9.44 0.03
CA SER A 88 -12.49 -9.59 -0.07
C SER A 88 -11.99 -9.29 -1.48
N ARG A 89 -12.64 -9.83 -2.50
CA ARG A 89 -12.30 -9.61 -3.91
C ARG A 89 -12.52 -8.14 -4.31
N TYR A 90 -13.64 -7.55 -3.88
CA TYR A 90 -13.91 -6.13 -4.10
C TYR A 90 -12.76 -5.27 -3.55
N SER A 91 -12.41 -5.49 -2.31
CA SER A 91 -11.35 -4.71 -1.65
C SER A 91 -9.98 -4.92 -2.29
N LEU A 92 -9.64 -6.15 -2.70
CA LEU A 92 -8.40 -6.44 -3.42
C LEU A 92 -8.32 -5.70 -4.75
N LEU A 93 -9.42 -5.70 -5.52
CA LEU A 93 -9.44 -5.10 -6.85
C LEU A 93 -9.50 -3.58 -6.84
N THR A 94 -10.17 -2.99 -5.84
CA THR A 94 -10.44 -1.54 -5.81
C THR A 94 -9.57 -0.76 -4.84
N GLY A 95 -8.91 -1.46 -3.89
CA GLY A 95 -8.20 -0.80 -2.79
C GLY A 95 -9.12 -0.14 -1.75
N GLU A 96 -10.44 -0.34 -1.84
CA GLU A 96 -11.44 0.21 -0.94
C GLU A 96 -11.96 -0.85 0.03
N TYR A 97 -12.25 -0.46 1.27
CA TYR A 97 -12.94 -1.34 2.19
C TYR A 97 -14.39 -1.58 1.74
N ALA A 98 -14.77 -2.84 1.59
CA ALA A 98 -16.10 -3.25 1.14
C ALA A 98 -17.23 -2.67 2.03
N TRP A 99 -17.05 -2.65 3.34
CA TRP A 99 -18.03 -2.11 4.31
C TRP A 99 -18.35 -0.61 4.13
N ARG A 100 -17.54 0.12 3.34
CA ARG A 100 -17.82 1.53 3.02
C ARG A 100 -18.91 1.70 1.96
N ARG A 101 -19.30 0.61 1.32
CA ARG A 101 -20.30 0.63 0.25
C ARG A 101 -21.42 -0.37 0.55
N PRO A 102 -22.67 0.06 0.40
CA PRO A 102 -23.77 -0.89 0.35
C PRO A 102 -23.57 -1.85 -0.82
N ASP A 103 -24.19 -3.01 -0.77
CA ASP A 103 -24.22 -4.03 -1.84
C ASP A 103 -22.87 -4.74 -2.12
N THR A 104 -21.92 -4.67 -1.19
CA THR A 104 -20.65 -5.39 -1.26
C THR A 104 -20.60 -6.64 -0.38
N ASP A 105 -21.73 -7.09 0.12
CA ASP A 105 -21.88 -8.35 0.83
C ASP A 105 -21.75 -9.55 -0.13
N VAL A 106 -21.91 -10.77 0.37
CA VAL A 106 -21.84 -11.97 -0.45
C VAL A 106 -22.85 -11.91 -1.58
N ALA A 107 -22.34 -11.80 -2.79
CA ALA A 107 -23.19 -11.67 -3.98
C ALA A 107 -23.85 -12.99 -4.36
N ALA A 108 -25.13 -12.95 -4.71
CA ALA A 108 -25.78 -14.08 -5.37
C ALA A 108 -25.21 -14.33 -6.78
N GLY A 109 -25.31 -15.57 -7.27
CA GLY A 109 -24.74 -15.93 -8.57
C GLY A 109 -25.30 -15.14 -9.77
N ASN A 110 -26.45 -14.48 -9.61
CA ASN A 110 -27.09 -13.60 -10.58
C ASN A 110 -27.02 -12.12 -10.18
N ALA A 111 -26.15 -11.76 -9.26
CA ALA A 111 -25.95 -10.37 -8.85
C ALA A 111 -25.46 -9.49 -10.01
N GLY A 112 -25.88 -8.23 -10.00
CA GLY A 112 -25.36 -7.23 -10.91
C GLY A 112 -23.88 -6.91 -10.63
N MET A 113 -23.27 -6.14 -11.52
CA MET A 113 -21.89 -5.71 -11.38
C MET A 113 -21.71 -4.77 -10.17
N ILE A 114 -20.86 -5.16 -9.22
CA ILE A 114 -20.59 -4.42 -7.98
C ILE A 114 -19.55 -3.31 -8.22
N ILE A 115 -18.47 -3.64 -8.95
CA ILE A 115 -17.46 -2.65 -9.36
C ILE A 115 -18.01 -1.90 -10.56
N ARG A 116 -18.18 -0.59 -10.44
CA ARG A 116 -18.69 0.23 -11.54
C ARG A 116 -17.68 0.34 -12.66
N PRO A 117 -18.13 0.48 -13.94
CA PRO A 117 -17.22 0.57 -15.09
C PRO A 117 -16.18 1.69 -14.98
N GLU A 118 -16.55 2.80 -14.33
CA GLU A 118 -15.71 3.97 -14.15
C GLU A 118 -14.83 3.91 -12.88
N GLN A 119 -14.99 2.86 -12.06
CA GLN A 119 -14.23 2.72 -10.82
C GLN A 119 -12.80 2.28 -11.12
N TYR A 120 -11.83 3.04 -10.65
CA TYR A 120 -10.42 2.72 -10.80
C TYR A 120 -10.07 1.44 -10.04
N THR A 121 -9.39 0.53 -10.72
CA THR A 121 -9.05 -0.79 -10.18
C THR A 121 -7.55 -1.04 -10.19
N MET A 122 -7.13 -2.10 -9.53
CA MET A 122 -5.74 -2.60 -9.61
C MET A 122 -5.33 -2.90 -11.06
N ALA A 123 -6.24 -3.39 -11.90
CA ALA A 123 -5.97 -3.62 -13.32
C ALA A 123 -5.66 -2.32 -14.07
N ASP A 124 -6.40 -1.24 -13.76
CA ASP A 124 -6.14 0.08 -14.34
C ASP A 124 -4.81 0.65 -13.86
N MET A 125 -4.47 0.45 -12.61
CA MET A 125 -3.18 0.84 -12.04
C MET A 125 -2.02 0.19 -12.80
N PHE A 126 -2.09 -1.12 -13.03
CA PHE A 126 -1.07 -1.84 -13.78
C PHE A 126 -1.04 -1.44 -15.26
N LYS A 127 -2.19 -1.25 -15.91
CA LYS A 127 -2.26 -0.73 -17.29
C LYS A 127 -1.61 0.63 -17.43
N ASN A 128 -1.87 1.54 -16.49
CA ASN A 128 -1.25 2.86 -16.47
C ASN A 128 0.27 2.80 -16.25
N ALA A 129 0.75 1.74 -15.60
CA ALA A 129 2.18 1.46 -15.45
C ALA A 129 2.80 0.70 -16.65
N GLY A 130 2.04 0.48 -17.72
CA GLY A 130 2.52 -0.17 -18.94
C GLY A 130 2.43 -1.69 -18.98
N TYR A 131 1.74 -2.31 -18.02
CA TYR A 131 1.52 -3.77 -18.02
C TYR A 131 0.35 -4.19 -18.90
N ASN A 132 0.46 -5.37 -19.50
CA ASN A 132 -0.72 -6.08 -19.97
C ASN A 132 -1.38 -6.81 -18.80
N THR A 133 -2.68 -6.65 -18.64
CA THR A 133 -3.44 -7.23 -17.51
C THR A 133 -4.40 -8.30 -18.01
N CYS A 134 -4.55 -9.36 -17.23
CA CYS A 134 -5.48 -10.45 -17.48
C CYS A 134 -6.04 -10.96 -16.15
N ALA A 135 -7.29 -11.42 -16.14
CA ALA A 135 -7.90 -12.15 -15.05
C ALA A 135 -8.36 -13.51 -15.58
N ILE A 136 -8.13 -14.57 -14.79
CA ILE A 136 -8.51 -15.95 -15.10
C ILE A 136 -9.23 -16.52 -13.88
N GLY A 137 -10.38 -17.18 -14.10
CA GLY A 137 -11.18 -17.79 -13.04
C GLY A 137 -12.58 -18.14 -13.49
#